data_e04f42e3fa499eab550a4be39dd39594
#
_entry.id   e04f42e3fa499eab550a4be39dd39594
#
_cell.length_a   1.000
_cell.length_b   1.000
_cell.length_c   1.000
_cell.angle_alpha   90.00
_cell.angle_beta   90.00
_cell.angle_gamma   90.00
#
_symmetry.space_group_name_H-M   'P 1'
#
loop_
_entity.id
_entity.type
_entity.pdbx_description
1 polymer ?
#
loop_
_entity_poly.entity_id
_entity_poly.type
_entity_poly.pdbx_seq_one_letter_code
_entity_poly.pdbx_strand_id
1 'polypeptide(L)'
;MIKAVLDSGVLVSAFVTPKGISAELLHLARQDFFQIYLCEEIFEEIKRVLLTYPHIRKQYSYSNRQVAMFCQGLRGATNLVAKIPVIKVVANDLNDDMVVACAIKAKAQYIVTRDDDILVIGKYKGIKIVTPEEFMDFLRGKSI
;
A
#
# COMPACT_ATOMS: atom_id res chain seq x y z
N MET A 1 -4.58 11.82 13.53
CA MET A 1 -3.39 11.28 12.80
C MET A 1 -3.78 10.97 11.36
N ILE A 2 -2.89 11.23 10.43
CA ILE A 2 -3.13 10.97 9.00
C ILE A 2 -3.31 9.47 8.77
N LYS A 3 -4.33 9.13 7.99
CA LYS A 3 -4.62 7.75 7.58
C LYS A 3 -4.33 7.59 6.10
N ALA A 4 -3.58 6.56 5.75
CA ALA A 4 -3.23 6.27 4.37
C ALA A 4 -3.41 4.78 4.06
N VAL A 5 -3.83 4.48 2.83
CA VAL A 5 -3.81 3.11 2.30
C VAL A 5 -2.61 3.04 1.36
N LEU A 6 -1.77 2.04 1.55
CA LEU A 6 -0.64 1.75 0.68
C LEU A 6 -1.01 0.61 -0.26
N ASP A 7 -0.83 0.82 -1.54
CA ASP A 7 -1.08 -0.18 -2.57
C ASP A 7 -0.14 -1.39 -2.39
N SER A 8 -0.59 -2.55 -2.85
CA SER A 8 0.19 -3.80 -2.77
C SER A 8 1.57 -3.66 -3.41
N GLY A 9 1.69 -2.96 -4.55
CA GLY A 9 2.97 -2.72 -5.20
C GLY A 9 3.95 -1.94 -4.32
N VAL A 10 3.48 -0.96 -3.58
CA VAL A 10 4.29 -0.19 -2.62
C VAL A 10 4.76 -1.10 -1.48
N LEU A 11 3.89 -1.97 -0.99
CA LEU A 11 4.21 -2.89 0.10
C LEU A 11 5.17 -4.01 -0.35
N VAL A 12 5.00 -4.52 -1.56
CA VAL A 12 5.95 -5.45 -2.17
C VAL A 12 7.34 -4.79 -2.28
N SER A 13 7.38 -3.55 -2.76
CA SER A 13 8.63 -2.79 -2.86
C SER A 13 9.30 -2.60 -1.49
N ALA A 14 8.52 -2.37 -0.43
CA ALA A 14 9.05 -2.26 0.93
C ALA A 14 9.73 -3.55 1.38
N PHE A 15 9.21 -4.70 0.97
CA PHE A 15 9.80 -6.00 1.31
C PHE A 15 11.07 -6.29 0.52
N VAL A 16 11.03 -6.11 -0.81
CA VAL A 16 12.16 -6.50 -1.67
C VAL A 16 13.28 -5.45 -1.70
N THR A 17 13.00 -4.22 -1.31
CA THR A 17 13.97 -3.12 -1.28
C THR A 17 14.01 -2.49 0.12
N PRO A 18 14.69 -3.15 1.09
CA PRO A 18 14.65 -2.71 2.50
C PRO A 18 15.23 -1.32 2.75
N LYS A 19 16.06 -0.81 1.85
CA LYS A 19 16.65 0.53 1.95
C LYS A 19 15.94 1.57 1.09
N GLY A 20 14.81 1.18 0.49
CA GLY A 20 14.04 2.07 -0.37
C GLY A 20 13.05 2.94 0.39
N ILE A 21 12.41 3.84 -0.35
CA ILE A 21 11.46 4.81 0.21
C ILE A 21 10.21 4.13 0.78
N SER A 22 9.75 3.04 0.14
CA SER A 22 8.57 2.31 0.62
C SER A 22 8.82 1.68 1.98
N ALA A 23 10.01 1.10 2.19
CA ALA A 23 10.41 0.54 3.49
C ALA A 23 10.51 1.64 4.54
N GLU A 24 11.02 2.82 4.17
CA GLU A 24 11.10 3.98 5.07
C GLU A 24 9.70 4.43 5.49
N LEU A 25 8.73 4.43 4.59
CA LEU A 25 7.34 4.76 4.94
C LEU A 25 6.78 3.79 5.98
N LEU A 26 7.04 2.49 5.83
CA LEU A 26 6.61 1.51 6.85
C LEU A 26 7.25 1.80 8.20
N HIS A 27 8.53 2.15 8.20
CA HIS A 27 9.25 2.49 9.42
C HIS A 27 8.62 3.71 10.10
N LEU A 28 8.30 4.75 9.34
CA LEU A 28 7.65 5.94 9.88
C LEU A 28 6.25 5.64 10.43
N ALA A 29 5.50 4.76 9.80
CA ALA A 29 4.20 4.34 10.32
C ALA A 29 4.34 3.62 11.67
N ARG A 30 5.37 2.78 11.82
CA ARG A 30 5.67 2.11 13.09
C ARG A 30 6.07 3.09 14.18
N GLN A 31 6.58 4.25 13.82
CA GLN A 31 6.91 5.33 14.74
C GLN A 31 5.75 6.32 14.95
N ASP A 32 4.56 5.97 14.49
CA ASP A 32 3.32 6.76 14.64
C ASP A 32 3.33 8.12 13.94
N PHE A 33 4.11 8.27 12.86
CA PHE A 33 4.03 9.47 12.03
C PHE A 33 2.75 9.52 11.20
N PHE A 34 2.18 8.37 10.90
CA PHE A 34 0.89 8.22 10.25
C PHE A 34 0.38 6.80 10.47
N GLN A 35 -0.88 6.54 10.12
CA GLN A 35 -1.48 5.21 10.24
C GLN A 35 -1.74 4.60 8.87
N ILE A 36 -1.36 3.33 8.71
CA ILE A 36 -1.65 2.56 7.50
C ILE A 36 -2.90 1.73 7.74
N TYR A 37 -3.81 1.77 6.78
CA TYR A 37 -5.01 0.93 6.73
C TYR A 37 -4.92 0.00 5.53
N LEU A 38 -5.18 -1.28 5.74
CA LEU A 38 -5.13 -2.32 4.71
C LEU A 38 -6.35 -3.22 4.84
N CYS A 39 -6.68 -3.93 3.76
CA CYS A 39 -7.74 -4.95 3.76
C CYS A 39 -7.13 -6.31 3.41
N GLU A 40 -7.89 -7.38 3.64
CA GLU A 40 -7.42 -8.76 3.35
C GLU A 40 -7.03 -8.92 1.89
N GLU A 41 -7.76 -8.29 0.97
CA GLU A 41 -7.49 -8.35 -0.46
C GLU A 41 -6.10 -7.82 -0.81
N ILE A 42 -5.64 -6.76 -0.13
CA ILE A 42 -4.29 -6.23 -0.32
C ILE A 42 -3.26 -7.25 0.18
N PHE A 43 -3.49 -7.88 1.35
CA PHE A 43 -2.59 -8.92 1.86
C PHE A 43 -2.51 -10.12 0.91
N GLU A 44 -3.64 -10.54 0.36
CA GLU A 44 -3.68 -11.64 -0.62
C GLU A 44 -2.89 -11.29 -1.87
N GLU A 45 -2.99 -10.06 -2.36
CA GLU A 45 -2.25 -9.59 -3.52
C GLU A 45 -0.75 -9.59 -3.26
N ILE A 46 -0.31 -9.11 -2.08
CA ILE A 46 1.11 -9.15 -1.69
C ILE A 46 1.63 -10.58 -1.72
N LYS A 47 0.90 -11.51 -1.10
CA LYS A 47 1.30 -12.93 -1.07
C LYS A 47 1.36 -13.52 -2.46
N ARG A 48 0.35 -13.25 -3.29
CA ARG A 48 0.30 -13.76 -4.66
C ARG A 48 1.51 -13.29 -5.47
N VAL A 49 1.84 -12.01 -5.39
CA VAL A 49 2.98 -11.46 -6.11
C VAL A 49 4.29 -12.05 -5.61
N LEU A 50 4.52 -12.06 -4.31
CA LEU A 50 5.80 -12.52 -3.74
C LEU A 50 6.01 -14.02 -3.86
N LEU A 51 4.93 -14.81 -3.83
CA LEU A 51 5.05 -16.28 -3.87
C LEU A 51 5.00 -16.86 -5.27
N THR A 52 4.38 -16.17 -6.24
CA THR A 52 4.11 -16.76 -7.55
C THR A 52 4.73 -16.05 -8.75
N TYR A 53 5.15 -14.79 -8.65
CA TYR A 53 5.72 -14.08 -9.80
C TYR A 53 7.19 -14.49 -10.01
N PRO A 54 7.50 -15.22 -11.11
CA PRO A 54 8.86 -15.77 -11.32
C PRO A 54 9.93 -14.69 -11.42
N HIS A 55 9.65 -13.58 -12.09
CA HIS A 55 10.66 -12.52 -12.28
C HIS A 55 11.04 -11.85 -10.96
N ILE A 56 10.12 -11.71 -10.03
CA ILE A 56 10.39 -11.16 -8.71
C ILE A 56 11.22 -12.14 -7.89
N ARG A 57 10.84 -13.41 -7.91
CA ARG A 57 11.59 -14.48 -7.23
C ARG A 57 13.01 -14.63 -7.75
N LYS A 58 13.23 -14.38 -9.04
CA LYS A 58 14.57 -14.45 -9.65
C LYS A 58 15.41 -13.22 -9.31
N GLN A 59 14.80 -12.04 -9.31
CA GLN A 59 15.51 -10.80 -9.07
C GLN A 59 15.89 -10.63 -7.59
N TYR A 60 15.05 -11.10 -6.67
CA TYR A 60 15.23 -10.92 -5.23
C TYR A 60 15.29 -12.28 -4.54
N SER A 61 16.27 -12.45 -3.65
CA SER A 61 16.44 -13.70 -2.93
C SER A 61 15.69 -13.64 -1.60
N TYR A 62 14.63 -14.44 -1.48
CA TYR A 62 13.88 -14.54 -0.23
C TYR A 62 13.14 -15.89 -0.16
N SER A 63 12.86 -16.34 1.06
CA SER A 63 12.14 -17.58 1.32
C SER A 63 10.65 -17.33 1.53
N ASN A 64 9.85 -18.39 1.41
CA ASN A 64 8.43 -18.33 1.73
C ASN A 64 8.21 -17.94 3.21
N ARG A 65 9.10 -18.38 4.10
CA ARG A 65 9.03 -18.01 5.51
C ARG A 65 9.21 -16.50 5.70
N GLN A 66 10.13 -15.89 4.97
CA GLN A 66 10.35 -14.44 5.03
C GLN A 66 9.12 -13.68 4.57
N VAL A 67 8.42 -14.16 3.53
CA VAL A 67 7.15 -13.57 3.08
C VAL A 67 6.08 -13.65 4.19
N ALA A 68 5.94 -14.81 4.81
CA ALA A 68 4.98 -15.00 5.90
C ALA A 68 5.28 -14.08 7.08
N MET A 69 6.55 -13.96 7.46
CA MET A 69 6.97 -13.08 8.56
C MET A 69 6.71 -11.61 8.24
N PHE A 70 6.96 -11.20 7.00
CA PHE A 70 6.67 -9.83 6.56
C PHE A 70 5.18 -9.52 6.68
N CYS A 71 4.32 -10.41 6.16
CA CYS A 71 2.88 -10.22 6.23
C CYS A 71 2.37 -10.19 7.67
N GLN A 72 2.90 -11.04 8.53
CA GLN A 72 2.55 -11.06 9.95
C GLN A 72 2.96 -9.77 10.65
N GLY A 73 4.17 -9.29 10.40
CA GLY A 73 4.63 -8.01 10.94
C GLY A 73 3.81 -6.84 10.43
N LEU A 74 3.44 -6.89 9.16
CA LEU A 74 2.60 -5.86 8.54
C LEU A 74 1.21 -5.82 9.18
N ARG A 75 0.60 -6.98 9.48
CA ARG A 75 -0.68 -7.05 10.19
C ARG A 75 -0.59 -6.39 11.57
N GLY A 76 0.49 -6.64 12.28
CA GLY A 76 0.70 -6.07 13.62
C GLY A 76 0.94 -4.57 13.61
N ALA A 77 1.41 -4.02 12.50
CA ALA A 77 1.79 -2.61 12.37
C ALA A 77 0.73 -1.76 11.66
N THR A 78 -0.36 -2.35 11.19
CA THR A 78 -1.38 -1.66 10.41
C THR A 78 -2.78 -1.92 10.95
N ASN A 79 -3.75 -1.18 10.44
CA ASN A 79 -5.15 -1.31 10.84
C ASN A 79 -5.91 -2.06 9.74
N LEU A 80 -6.53 -3.17 10.11
CA LEU A 80 -7.29 -3.99 9.15
C LEU A 80 -8.68 -3.40 8.94
N VAL A 81 -9.04 -3.23 7.67
CA VAL A 81 -10.37 -2.77 7.24
C VAL A 81 -11.15 -3.97 6.73
N ALA A 82 -12.29 -4.24 7.34
CA ALA A 82 -13.16 -5.36 6.97
C ALA A 82 -14.33 -4.88 6.11
N LYS A 83 -14.85 -5.77 5.27
CA LYS A 83 -16.08 -5.55 4.50
C LYS A 83 -16.02 -4.31 3.63
N ILE A 84 -15.01 -4.24 2.76
CA ILE A 84 -14.87 -3.12 1.83
C ILE A 84 -16.02 -3.14 0.80
N PRO A 85 -16.49 -1.95 0.35
CA PRO A 85 -17.55 -1.91 -0.65
C PRO A 85 -17.06 -2.38 -2.02
N VAL A 86 -17.99 -2.86 -2.85
CA VAL A 86 -17.70 -3.15 -4.25
C VAL A 86 -17.94 -1.87 -5.04
N ILE A 87 -16.88 -1.35 -5.64
CA ILE A 87 -16.95 -0.13 -6.45
C ILE A 87 -16.19 -0.32 -7.77
N LYS A 88 -16.50 0.51 -8.75
CA LYS A 88 -15.78 0.54 -10.03
C LYS A 88 -15.30 1.97 -10.27
N VAL A 89 -14.03 2.19 -10.09
CA VAL A 89 -13.39 3.51 -10.24
C VAL A 89 -12.28 3.44 -11.28
N VAL A 90 -11.48 2.36 -11.24
CA VAL A 90 -10.37 2.16 -12.17
C VAL A 90 -10.84 1.25 -13.29
N ALA A 91 -10.68 1.70 -14.53
CA ALA A 91 -11.14 0.94 -15.69
C ALA A 91 -10.44 -0.43 -15.76
N ASN A 92 -11.26 -1.48 -15.79
CA ASN A 92 -10.81 -2.87 -16.02
C ASN A 92 -9.82 -3.43 -14.99
N ASP A 93 -9.73 -2.86 -13.78
CA ASP A 93 -8.82 -3.37 -12.75
C ASP A 93 -9.51 -3.47 -11.40
N LEU A 94 -9.88 -4.70 -11.02
CA LEU A 94 -10.55 -4.99 -9.75
C LEU A 94 -9.62 -4.81 -8.55
N ASN A 95 -8.32 -5.09 -8.71
CA ASN A 95 -7.36 -4.95 -7.62
C ASN A 95 -7.17 -3.48 -7.26
N ASP A 96 -7.12 -2.61 -8.26
CA ASP A 96 -7.01 -1.17 -8.04
C ASP A 96 -8.28 -0.61 -7.41
N ASP A 97 -9.45 -1.10 -7.82
CA ASP A 97 -10.73 -0.72 -7.20
C ASP A 97 -10.77 -1.09 -5.72
N MET A 98 -10.17 -2.23 -5.32
CA MET A 98 -10.11 -2.63 -3.91
C MET A 98 -9.29 -1.66 -3.06
N VAL A 99 -8.22 -1.10 -3.60
CA VAL A 99 -7.39 -0.11 -2.91
C VAL A 99 -8.23 1.15 -2.62
N VAL A 100 -8.97 1.63 -3.61
CA VAL A 100 -9.86 2.79 -3.45
C VAL A 100 -10.97 2.47 -2.46
N ALA A 101 -11.59 1.29 -2.57
CA ALA A 101 -12.65 0.86 -1.65
C ALA A 101 -12.15 0.78 -0.21
N CYS A 102 -10.94 0.28 -0.01
CA CYS A 102 -10.30 0.23 1.31
C CYS A 102 -10.14 1.64 1.88
N ALA A 103 -9.67 2.59 1.08
CA ALA A 103 -9.48 3.96 1.51
C ALA A 103 -10.81 4.64 1.89
N ILE A 104 -11.87 4.39 1.14
CA ILE A 104 -13.20 4.91 1.45
C ILE A 104 -13.68 4.37 2.79
N LYS A 105 -13.61 3.05 2.98
CA LYS A 105 -14.07 2.41 4.22
C LYS A 105 -13.27 2.87 5.43
N ALA A 106 -11.97 3.03 5.28
CA ALA A 106 -11.08 3.50 6.33
C ALA A 106 -11.23 5.00 6.63
N LYS A 107 -11.88 5.75 5.74
CA LYS A 107 -11.90 7.22 5.78
C LYS A 107 -10.48 7.79 5.72
N ALA A 108 -9.64 7.20 4.87
CA ALA A 108 -8.26 7.61 4.68
C ALA A 108 -8.19 8.93 3.90
N GLN A 109 -7.16 9.72 4.17
CA GLN A 109 -6.90 10.96 3.44
C GLN A 109 -6.05 10.73 2.21
N TYR A 110 -5.27 9.64 2.18
CA TYR A 110 -4.31 9.36 1.10
C TYR A 110 -4.36 7.91 0.64
N ILE A 111 -4.14 7.73 -0.65
CA ILE A 111 -3.73 6.46 -1.25
C ILE A 111 -2.32 6.66 -1.78
N VAL A 112 -1.40 5.80 -1.39
CA VAL A 112 0.00 5.84 -1.83
C VAL A 112 0.22 4.70 -2.81
N THR A 113 0.58 5.03 -4.05
CA THR A 113 0.71 4.05 -5.13
C THR A 113 1.74 4.53 -6.16
N ARG A 114 2.28 3.58 -6.94
CA ARG A 114 3.06 3.87 -8.14
C ARG A 114 2.32 3.49 -9.41
N ASP A 115 1.10 2.97 -9.29
CA ASP A 115 0.30 2.52 -10.42
C ASP A 115 -0.29 3.73 -11.15
N ASP A 116 0.10 3.91 -12.41
CA ASP A 116 -0.35 5.03 -13.23
C ASP A 116 -1.87 5.05 -13.41
N ASP A 117 -2.51 3.87 -13.45
CA ASP A 117 -3.95 3.77 -13.63
C ASP A 117 -4.71 4.33 -12.41
N ILE A 118 -4.12 4.28 -11.24
CA ILE A 118 -4.68 4.89 -10.03
C ILE A 118 -4.25 6.35 -9.93
N LEU A 119 -2.97 6.65 -10.19
CA LEU A 119 -2.41 8.00 -10.09
C LEU A 119 -3.11 8.99 -11.00
N VAL A 120 -3.56 8.56 -12.17
CA VAL A 120 -4.25 9.43 -13.14
C VAL A 120 -5.55 10.00 -12.57
N ILE A 121 -6.17 9.31 -11.61
CA ILE A 121 -7.38 9.80 -10.95
C ILE A 121 -7.09 11.05 -10.12
N GLY A 122 -5.92 11.10 -9.48
CA GLY A 122 -5.44 12.25 -8.73
C GLY A 122 -6.13 12.46 -7.38
N LYS A 123 -7.44 12.53 -7.38
CA LYS A 123 -8.25 12.72 -6.17
C LYS A 123 -9.62 12.09 -6.36
N TYR A 124 -10.08 11.35 -5.35
CA TYR A 124 -11.38 10.69 -5.38
C TYR A 124 -12.09 10.86 -4.04
N LYS A 125 -13.24 11.52 -4.04
CA LYS A 125 -14.06 11.77 -2.82
C LYS A 125 -13.23 12.33 -1.66
N GLY A 126 -12.35 13.28 -1.97
CA GLY A 126 -11.50 13.90 -0.95
C GLY A 126 -10.22 13.13 -0.64
N ILE A 127 -10.06 11.92 -1.14
CA ILE A 127 -8.84 11.11 -0.94
C ILE A 127 -7.82 11.52 -2.01
N LYS A 128 -6.65 11.96 -1.57
CA LYS A 128 -5.55 12.30 -2.49
C LYS A 128 -4.76 11.05 -2.84
N ILE A 129 -4.48 10.88 -4.13
CA ILE A 129 -3.72 9.76 -4.65
C ILE A 129 -2.34 10.25 -5.01
N VAL A 130 -1.32 9.73 -4.35
CA VAL A 130 0.06 10.26 -4.42
C VAL A 130 1.07 9.13 -4.55
N THR A 131 2.27 9.47 -5.02
CA THR A 131 3.40 8.55 -5.05
C THR A 131 4.04 8.45 -3.66
N PRO A 132 4.85 7.41 -3.40
CA PRO A 132 5.62 7.35 -2.16
C PRO A 132 6.49 8.58 -1.93
N GLU A 133 7.11 9.12 -3.00
CA GLU A 133 7.93 10.33 -2.91
C GLU A 133 7.12 11.54 -2.48
N GLU A 134 5.96 11.74 -3.08
CA GLU A 134 5.06 12.84 -2.73
C GLU A 134 4.57 12.72 -1.29
N PHE A 135 4.21 11.51 -0.89
CA PHE A 135 3.74 11.28 0.49
C PHE A 135 4.84 11.51 1.50
N MET A 136 6.07 11.08 1.19
CA MET A 136 7.23 11.34 2.03
C MET A 136 7.47 12.86 2.18
N ASP A 137 7.36 13.61 1.10
CA ASP A 137 7.50 15.07 1.13
C ASP A 137 6.43 15.69 2.03
N PHE A 138 5.19 15.21 1.96
CA PHE A 138 4.12 15.67 2.83
C PHE A 138 4.46 15.39 4.31
N LEU A 139 4.94 14.19 4.64
CA LEU A 139 5.31 13.85 6.01
C LEU A 139 6.46 14.71 6.55
N ARG A 140 7.35 15.14 5.66
CA ARG A 140 8.48 16.03 6.00
C ARG A 140 8.08 17.52 6.04
N GLY A 141 6.78 17.84 5.90
CA GLY A 141 6.28 19.19 5.91
C GLY A 141 6.47 19.96 4.61
N LYS A 142 6.79 19.28 3.51
CA LYS A 142 6.90 19.88 2.20
C LYS A 142 5.54 19.92 1.51
N SER A 143 5.34 20.90 0.64
CA SER A 143 4.12 21.01 -0.15
C SER A 143 4.06 19.90 -1.21
N ILE A 144 2.90 19.28 -1.33
CA ILE A 144 2.66 18.31 -2.39
C ILE A 144 1.98 19.02 -3.56
#